data_8d02636946e283bb31338651e68fcdbc
#
_entry.id   8d02636946e283bb31338651e68fcdbc
#
_cell.length_a   1.000
_cell.length_b   1.000
_cell.length_c   1.000
_cell.angle_alpha   90.00
_cell.angle_beta   90.00
_cell.angle_gamma   90.00
#
_symmetry.space_group_name_H-M   'P 1'
#
loop_
_entity.id
_entity.type
_entity.pdbx_description
1 polymer ?
#
loop_
_entity_poly.entity_id
_entity_poly.type
_entity_poly.pdbx_seq_one_letter_code
_entity_poly.pdbx_strand_id
1 'polypeptide(L)'
;YTARKQAQGLMDFDDLLVLWLKLLKEHEDVRELYQKRFQFVLVDEYQDTNQLQAELIDLLAERYKNVMVVGDDSQSIYSWRGANYENIIEFPQRYPKAQVYKIETNYRSTPEILQLANAAIAANTRQFAKELEASRGPGEKPVLAVCSAADEQAAFVAQRALELREEGIELNDMAVLYRSHFHALEMQLELTRRNIPFSITSGIRFFEQAHIKDVVSYLKWLANPRDEQAFKRLVLMLPGVGGKTA
;
A
#
# COMPACT_ATOMS: atom_id res chain seq x y z
N TYR A 1 -21.39 5.38 -17.04
CA TYR A 1 -20.66 6.12 -16.00
C TYR A 1 -19.99 7.36 -16.62
N THR A 2 -19.08 7.20 -17.58
CA THR A 2 -18.27 8.29 -18.17
C THR A 2 -19.13 9.42 -18.76
N ALA A 3 -20.13 9.10 -19.57
CA ALA A 3 -21.02 10.11 -20.17
C ALA A 3 -21.78 10.93 -19.13
N ARG A 4 -22.24 10.30 -18.04
CA ARG A 4 -22.92 11.01 -16.93
C ARG A 4 -21.97 11.92 -16.16
N LYS A 5 -20.76 11.46 -15.90
CA LYS A 5 -19.69 12.24 -15.26
C LYS A 5 -19.37 13.49 -16.07
N GLN A 6 -19.16 13.33 -17.37
CA GLN A 6 -18.89 14.46 -18.29
C GLN A 6 -20.05 15.45 -18.36
N ALA A 7 -21.29 14.96 -18.44
CA ALA A 7 -22.48 15.83 -18.47
C ALA A 7 -22.63 16.66 -17.18
N GLN A 8 -22.08 16.20 -16.07
CA GLN A 8 -22.10 16.89 -14.78
C GLN A 8 -20.84 17.74 -14.52
N GLY A 9 -19.87 17.75 -15.44
CA GLY A 9 -18.59 18.46 -15.25
C GLY A 9 -17.74 17.92 -14.11
N LEU A 10 -17.89 16.64 -13.78
CA LEU A 10 -17.16 15.98 -12.69
C LEU A 10 -15.98 15.17 -13.24
N MET A 11 -14.92 15.10 -12.44
CA MET A 11 -13.76 14.25 -12.67
C MET A 11 -13.55 13.32 -11.46
N ASP A 12 -13.10 12.11 -11.72
CA ASP A 12 -12.55 11.21 -10.70
C ASP A 12 -11.02 11.24 -10.71
N PHE A 13 -10.39 10.46 -9.82
CA PHE A 13 -8.94 10.44 -9.70
C PHE A 13 -8.24 9.94 -10.98
N ASP A 14 -8.84 8.99 -11.69
CA ASP A 14 -8.28 8.47 -12.95
C ASP A 14 -8.31 9.55 -14.05
N ASP A 15 -9.37 10.37 -14.09
CA ASP A 15 -9.45 11.48 -15.02
C ASP A 15 -8.33 12.50 -14.84
N LEU A 16 -7.85 12.70 -13.63
CA LEU A 16 -6.74 13.65 -13.38
C LEU A 16 -5.49 13.27 -14.18
N LEU A 17 -5.20 11.97 -14.29
CA LEU A 17 -4.07 11.49 -15.09
C LEU A 17 -4.41 11.46 -16.59
N VAL A 18 -5.54 10.88 -16.94
CA VAL A 18 -5.95 10.68 -18.35
C VAL A 18 -6.14 12.01 -19.06
N LEU A 19 -6.86 12.94 -18.43
CA LEU A 19 -7.15 14.25 -19.04
C LEU A 19 -5.91 15.14 -19.05
N TRP A 20 -5.04 15.03 -18.05
CA TRP A 20 -3.76 15.77 -18.07
C TRP A 20 -2.86 15.27 -19.19
N LEU A 21 -2.73 13.95 -19.35
CA LEU A 21 -1.98 13.38 -20.46
C LEU A 21 -2.56 13.83 -21.81
N LYS A 22 -3.88 13.78 -21.95
CA LYS A 22 -4.59 14.24 -23.16
C LYS A 22 -4.31 15.73 -23.43
N LEU A 23 -4.41 16.57 -22.40
CA LEU A 23 -4.15 18.01 -22.50
C LEU A 23 -2.72 18.26 -23.00
N LEU A 24 -1.71 17.60 -22.46
CA LEU A 24 -0.33 17.76 -22.89
C LEU A 24 -0.07 17.23 -24.30
N LYS A 25 -0.81 16.23 -24.76
CA LYS A 25 -0.69 15.69 -26.13
C LYS A 25 -1.37 16.58 -27.17
N GLU A 26 -2.57 17.07 -26.88
CA GLU A 26 -3.41 17.78 -27.84
C GLU A 26 -3.14 19.29 -27.87
N HIS A 27 -2.58 19.89 -26.80
CA HIS A 27 -2.35 21.31 -26.68
C HIS A 27 -0.84 21.61 -26.50
N GLU A 28 -0.21 21.95 -27.61
CA GLU A 28 1.23 22.21 -27.65
C GLU A 28 1.65 23.43 -26.83
N ASP A 29 0.85 24.49 -26.84
CA ASP A 29 1.04 25.69 -26.05
C ASP A 29 1.09 25.41 -24.55
N VAL A 30 0.17 24.56 -24.07
CA VAL A 30 0.12 24.11 -22.68
C VAL A 30 1.31 23.22 -22.37
N ARG A 31 1.63 22.25 -23.24
CA ARG A 31 2.80 21.37 -23.08
C ARG A 31 4.08 22.20 -22.96
N GLU A 32 4.31 23.14 -23.89
CA GLU A 32 5.48 24.01 -23.83
C GLU A 32 5.55 24.86 -22.56
N LEU A 33 4.40 25.36 -22.07
CA LEU A 33 4.35 26.12 -20.83
C LEU A 33 4.89 25.29 -19.67
N TYR A 34 4.39 24.05 -19.50
CA TYR A 34 4.84 23.19 -18.43
C TYR A 34 6.28 22.70 -18.62
N GLN A 35 6.70 22.37 -19.84
CA GLN A 35 8.08 22.03 -20.15
C GLN A 35 9.06 23.18 -19.83
N LYS A 36 8.68 24.43 -20.09
CA LYS A 36 9.49 25.60 -19.72
C LYS A 36 9.58 25.80 -18.21
N ARG A 37 8.47 25.48 -17.51
CA ARG A 37 8.37 25.65 -16.05
C ARG A 37 9.14 24.56 -15.31
N PHE A 38 9.04 23.31 -15.75
CA PHE A 38 9.67 22.14 -15.12
C PHE A 38 11.00 21.82 -15.81
N GLN A 39 12.07 22.50 -15.40
CA GLN A 39 13.40 22.29 -15.94
C GLN A 39 14.07 21.03 -15.42
N PHE A 40 13.65 20.53 -14.26
CA PHE A 40 14.07 19.29 -13.63
C PHE A 40 12.84 18.50 -13.21
N VAL A 41 12.82 17.21 -13.52
CA VAL A 41 11.77 16.28 -13.12
C VAL A 41 12.41 15.19 -12.26
N LEU A 42 12.03 15.13 -11.00
CA LEU A 42 12.52 14.13 -10.04
C LEU A 42 11.34 13.25 -9.64
N VAL A 43 11.52 11.94 -9.74
CA VAL A 43 10.47 10.96 -9.46
C VAL A 43 11.01 9.95 -8.46
N ASP A 44 10.30 9.77 -7.37
CA ASP A 44 10.56 8.74 -6.37
C ASP A 44 9.60 7.56 -6.55
N GLU A 45 9.98 6.40 -6.01
CA GLU A 45 9.21 5.14 -6.11
C GLU A 45 8.81 4.81 -7.56
N TYR A 46 9.74 5.00 -8.50
CA TYR A 46 9.43 4.91 -9.92
C TYR A 46 8.96 3.52 -10.37
N GLN A 47 9.31 2.45 -9.65
CA GLN A 47 8.82 1.09 -9.89
C GLN A 47 7.30 0.94 -9.69
N ASP A 48 6.66 1.87 -8.96
CA ASP A 48 5.23 1.84 -8.67
C ASP A 48 4.42 2.68 -9.67
N THR A 49 5.07 3.31 -10.64
CA THR A 49 4.40 4.10 -11.67
C THR A 49 3.68 3.21 -12.69
N ASN A 50 2.48 3.66 -13.11
CA ASN A 50 1.80 3.05 -14.25
C ASN A 50 2.27 3.66 -15.58
N GLN A 51 1.79 3.08 -16.69
CA GLN A 51 2.18 3.53 -18.02
C GLN A 51 1.81 5.00 -18.30
N LEU A 52 0.64 5.47 -17.84
CA LEU A 52 0.21 6.85 -18.04
C LEU A 52 1.12 7.83 -17.29
N GLN A 53 1.52 7.49 -16.08
CA GLN A 53 2.44 8.30 -15.28
C GLN A 53 3.82 8.38 -15.93
N ALA A 54 4.35 7.26 -16.43
CA ALA A 54 5.63 7.26 -17.14
C ALA A 54 5.57 8.14 -18.40
N GLU A 55 4.49 8.06 -19.18
CA GLU A 55 4.30 8.87 -20.38
C GLU A 55 4.17 10.37 -20.06
N LEU A 56 3.47 10.72 -18.96
CA LEU A 56 3.39 12.10 -18.47
C LEU A 56 4.78 12.65 -18.12
N ILE A 57 5.59 11.85 -17.42
CA ILE A 57 6.96 12.21 -17.05
C ILE A 57 7.79 12.45 -18.31
N ASP A 58 7.71 11.55 -19.28
CA ASP A 58 8.45 11.65 -20.54
C ASP A 58 8.08 12.93 -21.32
N LEU A 59 6.77 13.26 -21.42
CA LEU A 59 6.30 14.49 -22.08
C LEU A 59 6.75 15.76 -21.34
N LEU A 60 6.69 15.79 -20.03
CA LEU A 60 7.12 16.94 -19.24
C LEU A 60 8.63 17.18 -19.35
N ALA A 61 9.40 16.10 -19.39
CA ALA A 61 10.85 16.15 -19.44
C ALA A 61 11.43 16.35 -20.84
N GLU A 62 10.64 16.20 -21.89
CA GLU A 62 11.09 16.11 -23.29
C GLU A 62 12.02 17.26 -23.70
N ARG A 63 11.73 18.48 -23.26
CA ARG A 63 12.48 19.69 -23.62
C ARG A 63 13.92 19.71 -23.10
N TYR A 64 14.10 19.44 -21.80
CA TYR A 64 15.40 19.56 -21.13
C TYR A 64 16.06 18.20 -20.89
N LYS A 65 15.29 17.12 -20.86
CA LYS A 65 15.73 15.76 -20.54
C LYS A 65 16.46 15.65 -19.19
N ASN A 66 16.21 16.60 -18.29
CA ASN A 66 16.74 16.59 -16.94
C ASN A 66 15.80 15.76 -16.05
N VAL A 67 15.86 14.46 -16.17
CA VAL A 67 15.05 13.51 -15.41
C VAL A 67 15.93 12.73 -14.46
N MET A 68 15.51 12.65 -13.21
CA MET A 68 16.06 11.73 -12.22
C MET A 68 14.93 10.86 -11.69
N VAL A 69 15.11 9.56 -11.76
CA VAL A 69 14.19 8.60 -11.17
C VAL A 69 14.91 7.84 -10.06
N VAL A 70 14.24 7.64 -8.96
CA VAL A 70 14.69 6.83 -7.84
C VAL A 70 13.67 5.72 -7.63
N GLY A 71 14.13 4.52 -7.36
CA GLY A 71 13.26 3.39 -7.11
C GLY A 71 14.04 2.12 -6.83
N ASP A 72 13.30 1.11 -6.47
CA ASP A 72 13.80 -0.22 -6.19
C ASP A 72 12.92 -1.25 -6.91
N ASP A 73 13.44 -1.81 -8.00
CA ASP A 73 12.76 -2.83 -8.79
C ASP A 73 12.35 -4.06 -7.97
N SER A 74 13.12 -4.38 -6.92
CA SER A 74 12.81 -5.46 -5.98
C SER A 74 11.58 -5.19 -5.10
N GLN A 75 11.14 -3.93 -4.98
CA GLN A 75 9.97 -3.51 -4.22
C GLN A 75 8.72 -3.30 -5.08
N SER A 76 8.75 -3.67 -6.37
CA SER A 76 7.61 -3.55 -7.28
C SER A 76 6.50 -4.55 -6.97
N ILE A 77 5.64 -4.24 -6.00
CA ILE A 77 4.56 -5.11 -5.50
C ILE A 77 3.15 -4.60 -5.84
N TYR A 78 3.02 -3.50 -6.60
CA TYR A 78 1.74 -2.85 -6.92
C TYR A 78 1.23 -3.10 -8.34
N SER A 79 1.69 -4.17 -9.02
CA SER A 79 1.21 -4.53 -10.37
C SER A 79 -0.32 -4.68 -10.44
N TRP A 80 -0.96 -5.18 -9.40
CA TRP A 80 -2.41 -5.29 -9.28
C TRP A 80 -3.15 -3.93 -9.21
N ARG A 81 -2.43 -2.83 -8.97
CA ARG A 81 -2.93 -1.44 -9.09
C ARG A 81 -2.56 -0.80 -10.42
N GLY A 82 -1.99 -1.55 -11.36
CA GLY A 82 -1.57 -1.06 -12.66
C GLY A 82 -0.14 -0.51 -12.71
N ALA A 83 0.65 -0.67 -11.64
CA ALA A 83 2.07 -0.36 -11.69
C ALA A 83 2.77 -1.26 -12.71
N ASN A 84 3.67 -0.67 -13.47
CA ASN A 84 4.46 -1.38 -14.46
C ASN A 84 5.96 -1.27 -14.13
N TYR A 85 6.50 -2.33 -13.54
CA TYR A 85 7.90 -2.37 -13.13
C TYR A 85 8.87 -2.24 -14.31
N GLU A 86 8.43 -2.52 -15.53
CA GLU A 86 9.23 -2.32 -16.74
C GLU A 86 9.62 -0.85 -16.94
N ASN A 87 8.80 0.07 -16.41
CA ASN A 87 9.13 1.49 -16.45
C ASN A 87 10.51 1.80 -15.88
N ILE A 88 10.88 1.18 -14.76
CA ILE A 88 12.20 1.38 -14.14
C ILE A 88 13.29 0.56 -14.85
N ILE A 89 12.99 -0.69 -15.20
CA ILE A 89 13.97 -1.58 -15.87
C ILE A 89 14.38 -1.03 -17.23
N GLU A 90 13.43 -0.49 -17.99
CA GLU A 90 13.66 0.02 -19.34
C GLU A 90 14.04 1.52 -19.38
N PHE A 91 14.10 2.17 -18.22
CA PHE A 91 14.45 3.59 -18.15
C PHE A 91 15.78 3.92 -18.84
N PRO A 92 16.88 3.16 -18.68
CA PRO A 92 18.13 3.43 -19.39
C PRO A 92 18.03 3.30 -20.91
N GLN A 93 17.09 2.50 -21.42
CA GLN A 93 16.84 2.36 -22.86
C GLN A 93 16.09 3.58 -23.41
N ARG A 94 15.12 4.11 -22.65
CA ARG A 94 14.39 5.34 -23.00
C ARG A 94 15.26 6.60 -22.86
N TYR A 95 16.21 6.57 -21.91
CA TYR A 95 17.16 7.66 -21.67
C TYR A 95 18.60 7.14 -21.77
N PRO A 96 19.15 6.95 -23.01
CA PRO A 96 20.45 6.29 -23.20
C PRO A 96 21.65 7.04 -22.61
N LYS A 97 21.48 8.31 -22.25
CA LYS A 97 22.52 9.12 -21.58
C LYS A 97 22.40 9.14 -20.06
N ALA A 98 21.39 8.48 -19.51
CA ALA A 98 21.20 8.40 -18.06
C ALA A 98 22.36 7.64 -17.40
N GLN A 99 22.81 8.16 -16.28
CA GLN A 99 23.79 7.48 -15.43
C GLN A 99 23.01 6.67 -14.37
N VAL A 100 23.36 5.42 -14.21
CA VAL A 100 22.75 4.54 -13.21
C VAL A 100 23.66 4.48 -11.99
N TYR A 101 23.12 4.90 -10.86
CA TYR A 101 23.79 4.82 -9.56
C TYR A 101 23.07 3.82 -8.67
N LYS A 102 23.81 3.04 -7.90
CA LYS A 102 23.26 2.08 -6.96
C LYS A 102 23.48 2.57 -5.53
N ILE A 103 22.45 2.50 -4.71
CA ILE A 103 22.52 2.78 -3.29
C ILE A 103 22.42 1.42 -2.59
N GLU A 104 23.56 0.88 -2.17
CA GLU A 104 23.67 -0.47 -1.60
C GLU A 104 23.79 -0.44 -0.07
N THR A 105 24.22 0.68 0.51
CA THR A 105 24.32 0.84 1.96
C THR A 105 22.92 0.99 2.58
N ASN A 106 22.57 0.04 3.45
CA ASN A 106 21.29 0.01 4.17
C ASN A 106 21.46 0.42 5.63
N TYR A 107 20.77 1.49 6.02
CA TYR A 107 20.80 2.04 7.39
C TYR A 107 19.67 1.53 8.29
N ARG A 108 18.73 0.78 7.72
CA ARG A 108 17.51 0.32 8.40
C ARG A 108 17.70 -1.03 9.08
N SER A 109 18.23 -1.99 8.35
CA SER A 109 18.22 -3.41 8.72
C SER A 109 19.58 -3.90 9.21
N THR A 110 19.54 -4.98 9.98
CA THR A 110 20.76 -5.70 10.41
C THR A 110 21.29 -6.60 9.30
N PRO A 111 22.57 -7.04 9.37
CA PRO A 111 23.17 -7.93 8.37
C PRO A 111 22.37 -9.21 8.15
N GLU A 112 21.81 -9.80 9.22
CA GLU A 112 21.06 -11.06 9.15
C GLU A 112 19.76 -10.92 8.34
N ILE A 113 19.08 -9.77 8.45
CA ILE A 113 17.90 -9.47 7.66
C ILE A 113 18.28 -9.27 6.20
N LEU A 114 19.36 -8.52 5.93
CA LEU A 114 19.80 -8.26 4.56
C LEU A 114 20.32 -9.52 3.87
N GLN A 115 20.99 -10.41 4.59
CA GLN A 115 21.41 -11.70 4.03
C GLN A 115 20.22 -12.50 3.53
N LEU A 116 19.13 -12.56 4.31
CA LEU A 116 17.88 -13.21 3.87
C LEU A 116 17.26 -12.50 2.66
N ALA A 117 17.18 -11.16 2.70
CA ALA A 117 16.60 -10.37 1.62
C ALA A 117 17.39 -10.51 0.32
N ASN A 118 18.73 -10.40 0.35
CA ASN A 118 19.60 -10.60 -0.79
C ASN A 118 19.47 -12.02 -1.38
N ALA A 119 19.43 -13.04 -0.52
CA ALA A 119 19.23 -14.42 -0.96
C ALA A 119 17.86 -14.64 -1.61
N ALA A 120 16.80 -14.05 -1.05
CA ALA A 120 15.44 -14.18 -1.59
C ALA A 120 15.31 -13.51 -2.96
N ILE A 121 15.88 -12.31 -3.14
CA ILE A 121 15.76 -11.56 -4.39
C ILE A 121 16.68 -12.09 -5.49
N ALA A 122 17.73 -12.83 -5.16
CA ALA A 122 18.66 -13.39 -6.14
C ALA A 122 17.99 -14.31 -7.17
N ALA A 123 16.82 -14.87 -6.86
CA ALA A 123 16.01 -15.65 -7.80
C ALA A 123 15.40 -14.83 -8.94
N ASN A 124 15.33 -13.50 -8.80
CA ASN A 124 14.84 -12.61 -9.84
C ASN A 124 15.86 -12.48 -10.96
N THR A 125 15.50 -12.86 -12.18
CA THR A 125 16.40 -12.81 -13.34
C THR A 125 16.43 -11.46 -14.04
N ARG A 126 15.38 -10.66 -13.92
CA ARG A 126 15.24 -9.31 -14.50
C ARG A 126 15.27 -8.28 -13.39
N GLN A 127 16.45 -7.80 -13.03
CA GLN A 127 16.67 -6.80 -12.01
C GLN A 127 17.96 -6.01 -12.23
N PHE A 128 18.07 -4.86 -11.61
CA PHE A 128 19.37 -4.21 -11.44
C PHE A 128 20.16 -4.96 -10.37
N ALA A 129 21.20 -5.66 -10.77
CA ALA A 129 22.03 -6.42 -9.82
C ALA A 129 22.58 -5.48 -8.75
N LYS A 130 22.24 -5.72 -7.49
CA LYS A 130 22.70 -4.99 -6.30
C LYS A 130 22.80 -5.95 -5.14
N GLU A 131 23.63 -5.60 -4.17
CA GLU A 131 23.76 -6.32 -2.91
C GLU A 131 23.68 -5.30 -1.76
N LEU A 132 22.69 -5.47 -0.90
CA LEU A 132 22.48 -4.56 0.22
C LEU A 132 23.45 -4.89 1.35
N GLU A 133 24.17 -3.87 1.83
CA GLU A 133 25.13 -3.95 2.92
C GLU A 133 24.62 -3.16 4.13
N ALA A 134 24.63 -3.78 5.31
CA ALA A 134 24.19 -3.11 6.53
C ALA A 134 25.23 -2.13 7.04
N SER A 135 24.80 -0.93 7.39
CA SER A 135 25.59 -0.01 8.22
C SER A 135 25.42 -0.28 9.72
N ARG A 136 24.40 -1.06 10.08
CA ARG A 136 24.11 -1.45 11.48
C ARG A 136 24.95 -2.66 11.89
N GLY A 137 25.20 -2.77 13.19
CA GLY A 137 25.82 -3.95 13.79
C GLY A 137 24.93 -5.19 13.69
N PRO A 138 25.49 -6.37 14.05
CA PRO A 138 24.75 -7.63 14.04
C PRO A 138 23.52 -7.58 14.94
N GLY A 139 22.50 -8.32 14.56
CA GLY A 139 21.24 -8.44 15.27
C GLY A 139 20.74 -9.88 15.31
N GLU A 140 19.49 -10.06 15.66
CA GLU A 140 18.88 -11.40 15.68
C GLU A 140 18.62 -11.90 14.26
N LYS A 141 18.72 -13.21 14.07
CA LYS A 141 18.39 -13.87 12.82
C LYS A 141 16.88 -13.91 12.61
N PRO A 142 16.40 -13.70 11.38
CA PRO A 142 15.01 -13.96 11.03
C PRO A 142 14.60 -15.40 11.38
N VAL A 143 13.41 -15.55 11.95
CA VAL A 143 12.87 -16.86 12.37
C VAL A 143 11.64 -17.19 11.55
N LEU A 144 11.56 -18.42 11.05
CA LEU A 144 10.37 -18.99 10.43
C LEU A 144 9.58 -19.80 11.47
N ALA A 145 8.40 -19.32 11.85
CA ALA A 145 7.47 -20.06 12.67
C ALA A 145 6.36 -20.67 11.78
N VAL A 146 6.20 -21.98 11.78
CA VAL A 146 5.18 -22.70 11.03
C VAL A 146 4.03 -23.04 11.96
N CYS A 147 2.85 -22.51 11.67
CA CYS A 147 1.63 -22.74 12.43
C CYS A 147 0.64 -23.58 11.60
N SER A 148 -0.16 -24.40 12.24
CA SER A 148 -1.13 -25.28 11.58
C SER A 148 -2.45 -24.59 11.23
N ALA A 149 -2.78 -23.48 11.95
CA ALA A 149 -4.03 -22.75 11.81
C ALA A 149 -3.83 -21.24 12.05
N ALA A 150 -4.81 -20.44 11.61
CA ALA A 150 -4.74 -18.98 11.73
C ALA A 150 -4.82 -18.48 13.18
N ASP A 151 -5.58 -19.15 14.02
CA ASP A 151 -5.69 -18.86 15.46
C ASP A 151 -4.38 -19.18 16.20
N GLU A 152 -3.71 -20.28 15.86
CA GLU A 152 -2.38 -20.60 16.38
C GLU A 152 -1.35 -19.52 15.97
N GLN A 153 -1.40 -19.10 14.71
CA GLN A 153 -0.55 -18.00 14.23
C GLN A 153 -0.80 -16.70 15.01
N ALA A 154 -2.07 -16.36 15.23
CA ALA A 154 -2.43 -15.16 15.98
C ALA A 154 -1.96 -15.25 17.45
N ALA A 155 -2.15 -16.41 18.08
CA ALA A 155 -1.69 -16.65 19.45
C ALA A 155 -0.17 -16.56 19.58
N PHE A 156 0.57 -17.14 18.62
CA PHE A 156 2.03 -17.06 18.56
C PHE A 156 2.51 -15.61 18.44
N VAL A 157 1.97 -14.82 17.52
CA VAL A 157 2.40 -13.43 17.32
C VAL A 157 2.06 -12.58 18.54
N ALA A 158 0.86 -12.75 19.12
CA ALA A 158 0.48 -12.03 20.34
C ALA A 158 1.39 -12.38 21.53
N GLN A 159 1.75 -13.65 21.66
CA GLN A 159 2.67 -14.11 22.69
C GLN A 159 4.08 -13.49 22.49
N ARG A 160 4.59 -13.53 21.26
CA ARG A 160 5.91 -12.96 20.96
C ARG A 160 5.95 -11.45 21.18
N ALA A 161 4.87 -10.73 20.84
CA ALA A 161 4.78 -9.29 21.13
C ALA A 161 4.84 -8.99 22.63
N LEU A 162 4.22 -9.82 23.47
CA LEU A 162 4.32 -9.65 24.94
C LEU A 162 5.72 -9.94 25.46
N GLU A 163 6.38 -10.99 24.97
CA GLU A 163 7.77 -11.32 25.32
C GLU A 163 8.72 -10.18 24.96
N LEU A 164 8.65 -9.67 23.73
CA LEU A 164 9.46 -8.53 23.28
C LEU A 164 9.23 -7.28 24.14
N ARG A 165 7.96 -7.04 24.55
CA ARG A 165 7.65 -5.95 25.47
C ARG A 165 8.33 -6.13 26.85
N GLU A 166 8.36 -7.36 27.37
CA GLU A 166 9.07 -7.69 28.62
C GLU A 166 10.59 -7.54 28.47
N GLU A 167 11.12 -7.76 27.25
CA GLU A 167 12.51 -7.48 26.91
C GLU A 167 12.81 -5.98 26.74
N GLY A 168 11.78 -5.11 26.84
CA GLY A 168 11.92 -3.64 26.80
C GLY A 168 11.67 -3.00 25.44
N ILE A 169 11.11 -3.75 24.47
CA ILE A 169 10.72 -3.19 23.16
C ILE A 169 9.31 -2.62 23.28
N GLU A 170 9.16 -1.35 22.93
CA GLU A 170 7.85 -0.69 22.96
C GLU A 170 6.90 -1.26 21.88
N LEU A 171 5.62 -1.41 22.22
CA LEU A 171 4.62 -1.91 21.26
C LEU A 171 4.52 -1.05 19.99
N ASN A 172 4.80 0.25 20.09
CA ASN A 172 4.82 1.15 18.95
C ASN A 172 5.98 0.90 17.98
N ASP A 173 7.00 0.17 18.40
CA ASP A 173 8.15 -0.21 17.58
C ASP A 173 7.96 -1.59 16.93
N MET A 174 6.81 -2.21 17.15
CA MET A 174 6.45 -3.51 16.58
C MET A 174 5.43 -3.33 15.45
N ALA A 175 5.60 -4.09 14.37
CA ALA A 175 4.65 -4.12 13.28
C ALA A 175 4.37 -5.57 12.82
N VAL A 176 3.11 -5.86 12.56
CA VAL A 176 2.68 -7.13 11.95
C VAL A 176 2.19 -6.86 10.54
N LEU A 177 2.89 -7.42 9.55
CA LEU A 177 2.55 -7.28 8.14
C LEU A 177 1.75 -8.49 7.67
N TYR A 178 0.71 -8.26 6.88
CA TYR A 178 -0.13 -9.29 6.31
C TYR A 178 -0.54 -8.96 4.86
N ARG A 179 -0.85 -9.99 4.08
CA ARG A 179 -1.14 -9.82 2.64
C ARG A 179 -2.54 -9.29 2.38
N SER A 180 -3.53 -9.66 3.19
CA SER A 180 -4.92 -9.20 3.05
C SER A 180 -5.60 -9.06 4.41
N HIS A 181 -6.63 -8.22 4.49
CA HIS A 181 -7.38 -7.99 5.75
C HIS A 181 -7.95 -9.28 6.36
N PHE A 182 -8.28 -10.26 5.54
CA PHE A 182 -8.73 -11.57 6.02
C PHE A 182 -7.71 -12.21 6.97
N HIS A 183 -6.42 -12.14 6.65
CA HIS A 183 -5.36 -12.70 7.50
C HIS A 183 -5.22 -12.00 8.86
N ALA A 184 -5.69 -10.78 8.96
CA ALA A 184 -5.60 -9.99 10.19
C ALA A 184 -6.79 -10.19 11.14
N LEU A 185 -7.84 -10.93 10.76
CA LEU A 185 -9.05 -11.05 11.58
C LEU A 185 -8.76 -11.77 12.90
N GLU A 186 -8.17 -12.96 12.84
CA GLU A 186 -7.81 -13.73 14.03
C GLU A 186 -6.80 -12.98 14.90
N MET A 187 -5.86 -12.28 14.26
CA MET A 187 -4.88 -11.44 14.96
C MET A 187 -5.57 -10.32 15.76
N GLN A 188 -6.53 -9.60 15.17
CA GLN A 188 -7.27 -8.55 15.87
C GLN A 188 -8.05 -9.10 17.06
N LEU A 189 -8.69 -10.26 16.89
CA LEU A 189 -9.43 -10.93 17.96
C LEU A 189 -8.50 -11.33 19.10
N GLU A 190 -7.36 -11.95 18.79
CA GLU A 190 -6.42 -12.43 19.79
C GLU A 190 -5.74 -11.27 20.55
N LEU A 191 -5.31 -10.21 19.86
CA LEU A 191 -4.77 -9.00 20.49
C LEU A 191 -5.81 -8.33 21.41
N THR A 192 -7.06 -8.26 20.96
CA THR A 192 -8.17 -7.73 21.78
C THR A 192 -8.38 -8.59 23.02
N ARG A 193 -8.43 -9.93 22.88
CA ARG A 193 -8.61 -10.87 23.98
C ARG A 193 -7.52 -10.74 25.05
N ARG A 194 -6.28 -10.49 24.63
CA ARG A 194 -5.14 -10.30 25.56
C ARG A 194 -4.95 -8.86 26.03
N ASN A 195 -5.86 -7.96 25.68
CA ASN A 195 -5.76 -6.52 25.99
C ASN A 195 -4.42 -5.88 25.50
N ILE A 196 -3.91 -6.33 24.34
CA ILE A 196 -2.76 -5.73 23.69
C ILE A 196 -3.26 -4.60 22.79
N PRO A 197 -2.87 -3.34 23.04
CA PRO A 197 -3.27 -2.23 22.17
C PRO A 197 -2.63 -2.35 20.80
N PHE A 198 -3.41 -2.07 19.74
CA PHE A 198 -2.92 -2.08 18.36
C PHE A 198 -3.63 -1.02 17.53
N SER A 199 -3.00 -0.64 16.42
CA SER A 199 -3.59 0.19 15.38
C SER A 199 -3.55 -0.53 14.04
N ILE A 200 -4.52 -0.23 13.16
CA ILE A 200 -4.57 -0.73 11.80
C ILE A 200 -4.35 0.47 10.89
N THR A 201 -3.28 0.45 10.10
CA THR A 201 -2.90 1.56 9.22
C THR A 201 -3.71 1.62 7.93
N SER A 202 -4.36 0.51 7.54
CA SER A 202 -5.23 0.46 6.36
C SER A 202 -6.40 -0.49 6.56
N GLY A 203 -7.57 -0.10 6.07
CA GLY A 203 -8.80 -0.89 6.15
C GLY A 203 -9.73 -0.52 7.31
N ILE A 204 -10.84 -1.24 7.38
CA ILE A 204 -11.87 -1.05 8.40
C ILE A 204 -11.63 -2.08 9.51
N ARG A 205 -11.58 -1.63 10.75
CA ARG A 205 -11.46 -2.53 11.91
C ARG A 205 -12.57 -3.58 11.89
N PHE A 206 -12.29 -4.79 12.40
CA PHE A 206 -13.25 -5.91 12.40
C PHE A 206 -14.64 -5.49 12.87
N PHE A 207 -14.73 -4.84 14.03
CA PHE A 207 -16.01 -4.40 14.60
C PHE A 207 -16.67 -3.22 13.87
N GLU A 208 -15.98 -2.59 12.94
CA GLU A 208 -16.49 -1.49 12.12
C GLU A 208 -17.08 -1.97 10.79
N GLN A 209 -16.85 -3.22 10.41
CA GLN A 209 -17.38 -3.79 9.18
C GLN A 209 -18.90 -3.86 9.18
N ALA A 210 -19.52 -3.59 8.03
CA ALA A 210 -20.97 -3.47 7.92
C ALA A 210 -21.69 -4.74 8.41
N HIS A 211 -21.29 -5.91 7.96
CA HIS A 211 -21.89 -7.18 8.33
C HIS A 211 -21.73 -7.52 9.82
N ILE A 212 -20.61 -7.11 10.44
CA ILE A 212 -20.42 -7.28 11.89
C ILE A 212 -21.35 -6.35 12.65
N LYS A 213 -21.47 -5.09 12.22
CA LYS A 213 -22.43 -4.14 12.79
C LYS A 213 -23.88 -4.61 12.66
N ASP A 214 -24.21 -5.30 11.58
CA ASP A 214 -25.53 -5.89 11.36
C ASP A 214 -25.81 -6.95 12.41
N VAL A 215 -24.92 -7.92 12.59
CA VAL A 215 -25.03 -8.97 13.62
C VAL A 215 -25.08 -8.36 15.02
N VAL A 216 -24.19 -7.42 15.33
CA VAL A 216 -24.17 -6.74 16.63
C VAL A 216 -25.49 -5.99 16.89
N SER A 217 -26.11 -5.41 15.85
CA SER A 217 -27.41 -4.75 15.99
C SER A 217 -28.52 -5.73 16.36
N TYR A 218 -28.53 -6.96 15.81
CA TYR A 218 -29.44 -8.01 16.27
C TYR A 218 -29.26 -8.32 17.76
N LEU A 219 -28.02 -8.53 18.18
CA LEU A 219 -27.71 -8.84 19.58
C LEU A 219 -28.10 -7.68 20.53
N LYS A 220 -27.80 -6.45 20.13
CA LYS A 220 -28.18 -5.25 20.89
C LYS A 220 -29.69 -5.12 21.03
N TRP A 221 -30.44 -5.32 19.95
CA TRP A 221 -31.89 -5.22 19.97
C TRP A 221 -32.52 -6.34 20.79
N LEU A 222 -32.00 -7.57 20.75
CA LEU A 222 -32.42 -8.68 21.61
C LEU A 222 -32.15 -8.38 23.08
N ALA A 223 -31.02 -7.78 23.42
CA ALA A 223 -30.67 -7.41 24.78
C ALA A 223 -31.46 -6.20 25.27
N ASN A 224 -31.76 -5.25 24.39
CA ASN A 224 -32.56 -4.06 24.70
C ASN A 224 -33.49 -3.71 23.52
N PRO A 225 -34.76 -4.16 23.54
CA PRO A 225 -35.75 -3.86 22.50
C PRO A 225 -36.08 -2.37 22.32
N ARG A 226 -35.58 -1.48 23.20
CA ARG A 226 -35.73 -0.02 23.09
C ARG A 226 -34.53 0.66 22.41
N ASP A 227 -33.54 -0.09 21.93
CA ASP A 227 -32.42 0.45 21.18
C ASP A 227 -32.88 0.80 19.74
N GLU A 228 -33.30 2.05 19.57
CA GLU A 228 -33.81 2.58 18.31
C GLU A 228 -32.75 2.52 17.18
N GLN A 229 -31.46 2.73 17.49
CA GLN A 229 -30.42 2.70 16.51
C GLN A 229 -30.18 1.28 15.97
N ALA A 230 -30.15 0.30 16.86
CA ALA A 230 -30.06 -1.10 16.50
C ALA A 230 -31.28 -1.53 15.67
N PHE A 231 -32.48 -1.21 16.13
CA PHE A 231 -33.73 -1.50 15.41
C PHE A 231 -33.75 -0.87 14.02
N LYS A 232 -33.47 0.42 13.92
CA LYS A 232 -33.45 1.14 12.64
C LYS A 232 -32.49 0.51 11.65
N ARG A 233 -31.28 0.10 12.11
CA ARG A 233 -30.31 -0.58 11.25
C ARG A 233 -30.86 -1.89 10.71
N LEU A 234 -31.54 -2.69 11.55
CA LEU A 234 -32.13 -3.98 11.15
C LEU A 234 -33.26 -3.80 10.14
N VAL A 235 -34.16 -2.85 10.40
CA VAL A 235 -35.31 -2.59 9.52
C VAL A 235 -34.87 -2.09 8.14
N LEU A 236 -33.79 -1.32 8.06
CA LEU A 236 -33.22 -0.86 6.79
C LEU A 236 -32.60 -1.98 5.93
N MET A 237 -32.38 -3.18 6.50
CA MET A 237 -31.94 -4.35 5.72
C MET A 237 -33.09 -5.08 5.03
N LEU A 238 -34.35 -4.77 5.39
CA LEU A 238 -35.52 -5.40 4.79
C LEU A 238 -35.80 -4.81 3.39
N PRO A 239 -36.10 -5.67 2.40
CA PRO A 239 -36.46 -5.20 1.06
C PRO A 239 -37.65 -4.23 1.10
N GLY A 240 -37.53 -3.09 0.44
CA GLY A 240 -38.59 -2.10 0.36
C GLY A 240 -38.69 -1.11 1.53
N VAL A 241 -37.86 -1.23 2.54
CA VAL A 241 -37.79 -0.28 3.66
C VAL A 241 -36.67 0.73 3.42
N GLY A 242 -37.04 1.99 3.31
CA GLY A 242 -36.08 3.11 3.15
C GLY A 242 -36.00 3.98 4.41
N GLY A 243 -35.04 4.91 4.46
CA GLY A 243 -34.81 5.78 5.62
C GLY A 243 -35.97 6.70 6.01
N LYS A 244 -37.02 6.83 5.17
CA LYS A 244 -38.29 7.53 5.52
C LYS A 244 -39.31 6.63 6.16
N THR A 245 -39.14 5.31 6.06
CA THR A 245 -40.08 4.30 6.58
C THR A 245 -39.54 3.63 7.85
N ALA A 246 -38.25 3.68 8.07
CA ALA A 246 -37.55 3.23 9.26
C ALA A 246 -37.34 4.39 10.22
#